data_daed1893e750f32659069753034f0cdf
#
_entry.id   daed1893e750f32659069753034f0cdf
#
_cell.length_a   1.000
_cell.length_b   1.000
_cell.length_c   1.000
_cell.angle_alpha   90.00
_cell.angle_beta   90.00
_cell.angle_gamma   90.00
#
_symmetry.space_group_name_H-M   'P 1'
#
loop_
_entity.id
_entity.type
_entity.pdbx_description
1 polymer ?
#
loop_
_entity_poly.entity_id
_entity_poly.type
_entity_poly.pdbx_seq_one_letter_code
_entity_poly.pdbx_strand_id
1 'polypeptide(L)'
;PSVAQEFAKALHTDFKRKDGYLEADNHIVTWCVGHLVTMSYPDAYDEKLKRWSFDTLPFIPQTFKYEVIPAVQKQFNIVKGILNRADVDTIYVCTDSGREGEYIYRLVRQEAKVKDKQERRVWIDSQTEEEILKGINTAKDISEYDNLSDAAYLRAKEDYLMGINFSRVLTLKYGRNIANYLH
;
A
#
# COMPACT_ATOMS: atom_id res chain seq x y z
N PRO A 1 -10.36 8.57 4.89
CA PRO A 1 -10.98 9.78 4.33
C PRO A 1 -10.73 11.04 5.16
N SER A 2 -10.58 10.96 6.50
CA SER A 2 -10.37 12.14 7.35
C SER A 2 -9.08 12.90 7.01
N VAL A 3 -7.95 12.20 6.89
CA VAL A 3 -6.66 12.81 6.51
C VAL A 3 -6.75 13.48 5.14
N ALA A 4 -7.35 12.81 4.16
CA ALA A 4 -7.54 13.37 2.82
C ALA A 4 -8.37 14.68 2.84
N GLN A 5 -9.36 14.77 3.72
CA GLN A 5 -10.14 15.98 3.91
C GLN A 5 -9.31 17.12 4.51
N GLU A 6 -8.41 16.83 5.45
CA GLU A 6 -7.50 17.85 6.00
C GLU A 6 -6.54 18.39 4.94
N PHE A 7 -6.01 17.53 4.06
CA PHE A 7 -5.22 17.96 2.91
C PHE A 7 -6.04 18.85 1.96
N ALA A 8 -7.27 18.45 1.63
CA ALA A 8 -8.14 19.25 0.78
C ALA A 8 -8.46 20.62 1.36
N LYS A 9 -8.73 20.69 2.68
CA LYS A 9 -8.95 21.98 3.38
C LYS A 9 -7.72 22.87 3.34
N ALA A 10 -6.55 22.30 3.58
CA ALA A 10 -5.28 23.05 3.58
C ALA A 10 -4.97 23.69 2.23
N LEU A 11 -5.41 23.10 1.12
CA LEU A 11 -5.20 23.64 -0.23
C LEU A 11 -6.11 24.82 -0.58
N HIS A 12 -7.11 25.13 0.23
CA HIS A 12 -8.03 26.27 0.04
C HIS A 12 -8.64 26.35 -1.37
N THR A 13 -8.98 25.20 -1.96
CA THR A 13 -9.57 25.11 -3.29
C THR A 13 -10.98 24.56 -3.17
N ASP A 14 -11.85 24.88 -4.12
CA ASP A 14 -13.23 24.38 -4.17
C ASP A 14 -13.26 22.94 -4.68
N PHE A 15 -13.12 21.98 -3.75
CA PHE A 15 -13.21 20.56 -4.04
C PHE A 15 -14.65 20.08 -4.14
N LYS A 16 -14.95 19.38 -5.21
CA LYS A 16 -16.21 18.63 -5.37
C LYS A 16 -16.00 17.18 -4.97
N ARG A 17 -16.91 16.66 -4.16
CA ARG A 17 -16.87 15.27 -3.73
C ARG A 17 -17.31 14.35 -4.86
N LYS A 18 -16.50 13.35 -5.13
CA LYS A 18 -16.75 12.26 -6.07
C LYS A 18 -16.72 10.92 -5.32
N ASP A 19 -17.02 9.85 -6.03
CA ASP A 19 -16.92 8.51 -5.46
C ASP A 19 -15.44 8.11 -5.31
N GLY A 20 -14.96 8.06 -4.09
CA GLY A 20 -13.59 7.68 -3.76
C GLY A 20 -12.53 8.78 -3.88
N TYR A 21 -12.90 10.02 -4.19
CA TYR A 21 -11.96 11.13 -4.30
C TYR A 21 -12.63 12.50 -4.22
N LEU A 22 -11.82 13.54 -4.11
CA LEU A 22 -12.21 14.95 -4.17
C LEU A 22 -11.52 15.58 -5.38
N GLU A 23 -12.22 16.38 -6.16
CA GLU A 23 -11.66 17.00 -7.36
C GLU A 23 -11.92 18.50 -7.39
N ALA A 24 -10.87 19.25 -7.70
CA ALA A 24 -10.87 20.67 -8.01
C ALA A 24 -10.17 20.91 -9.34
N ASP A 25 -10.12 22.13 -9.82
CA ASP A 25 -9.60 22.44 -11.16
C ASP A 25 -8.15 21.94 -11.38
N ASN A 26 -7.29 22.13 -10.39
CA ASN A 26 -5.86 21.77 -10.48
C ASN A 26 -5.41 20.69 -9.51
N HIS A 27 -6.33 20.13 -8.72
CA HIS A 27 -6.01 19.17 -7.68
C HIS A 27 -7.03 18.06 -7.60
N ILE A 28 -6.53 16.86 -7.38
CA ILE A 28 -7.34 15.70 -7.02
C ILE A 28 -6.78 15.13 -5.72
N VAL A 29 -7.64 14.84 -4.78
CA VAL A 29 -7.28 14.16 -3.52
C VAL A 29 -8.01 12.85 -3.46
N THR A 30 -7.26 11.77 -3.41
CA THR A 30 -7.80 10.41 -3.21
C THR A 30 -7.11 9.74 -2.02
N TRP A 31 -7.54 8.57 -1.65
CA TRP A 31 -7.04 7.91 -0.44
C TRP A 31 -7.02 6.39 -0.58
N CYS A 32 -6.18 5.77 0.22
CA CYS A 32 -6.25 4.35 0.52
C CYS A 32 -7.13 4.13 1.77
N VAL A 33 -7.72 2.96 1.87
CA VAL A 33 -8.50 2.53 3.05
C VAL A 33 -7.72 1.42 3.77
N GLY A 34 -6.56 1.79 4.31
CA GLY A 34 -5.54 0.84 4.73
C GLY A 34 -4.79 0.29 3.50
N HIS A 35 -4.35 -0.97 3.54
CA HIS A 35 -3.74 -1.62 2.39
C HIS A 35 -4.77 -1.88 1.29
N LEU A 36 -4.42 -1.53 0.05
CA LEU A 36 -5.19 -1.89 -1.16
C LEU A 36 -4.61 -3.13 -1.85
N VAL A 37 -3.33 -3.39 -1.63
CA VAL A 37 -2.56 -4.46 -2.25
C VAL A 37 -1.89 -5.29 -1.16
N THR A 38 -1.79 -6.58 -1.37
CA THR A 38 -1.15 -7.51 -0.45
C THR A 38 -0.34 -8.57 -1.21
N MET A 39 0.54 -9.26 -0.51
CA MET A 39 1.20 -10.45 -1.07
C MET A 39 0.20 -11.60 -1.23
N SER A 40 0.28 -12.29 -2.36
CA SER A 40 -0.56 -13.44 -2.65
C SER A 40 -0.24 -14.62 -1.75
N TYR A 41 -1.25 -15.41 -1.42
CA TYR A 41 -1.06 -16.67 -0.69
C TYR A 41 -0.33 -17.72 -1.54
N PRO A 42 0.24 -18.78 -0.91
CA PRO A 42 1.00 -19.80 -1.62
C PRO A 42 0.27 -20.49 -2.77
N ASP A 43 -1.04 -20.66 -2.68
CA ASP A 43 -1.87 -21.27 -3.74
C ASP A 43 -1.91 -20.44 -5.04
N ALA A 44 -1.61 -19.17 -4.99
CA ALA A 44 -1.42 -18.34 -6.19
C ALA A 44 -0.14 -18.69 -6.99
N TYR A 45 0.81 -19.36 -6.36
CA TYR A 45 2.05 -19.85 -7.00
C TYR A 45 1.89 -21.25 -7.57
N ASP A 46 1.23 -22.13 -6.83
CA ASP A 46 0.87 -23.49 -7.24
C ASP A 46 -0.37 -23.93 -6.44
N GLU A 47 -1.40 -24.37 -7.15
CA GLU A 47 -2.67 -24.81 -6.54
C GLU A 47 -2.47 -25.94 -5.50
N LYS A 48 -1.44 -26.77 -5.70
CA LYS A 48 -1.07 -27.81 -4.73
C LYS A 48 -0.75 -27.26 -3.35
N LEU A 49 -0.28 -26.02 -3.26
CA LEU A 49 0.07 -25.36 -2.01
C LEU A 49 -1.16 -24.90 -1.21
N LYS A 50 -2.35 -25.02 -1.78
CA LYS A 50 -3.62 -24.84 -1.05
C LYS A 50 -3.79 -25.89 0.05
N ARG A 51 -3.33 -27.10 -0.22
CA ARG A 51 -3.28 -28.19 0.78
C ARG A 51 -1.97 -28.08 1.56
N TRP A 52 -2.08 -27.97 2.87
CA TRP A 52 -0.90 -27.93 3.75
C TRP A 52 -0.32 -29.31 3.95
N SER A 53 0.98 -29.45 3.72
CA SER A 53 1.73 -30.70 3.86
C SER A 53 3.17 -30.38 4.26
N PHE A 54 3.80 -31.24 5.06
CA PHE A 54 5.23 -31.12 5.37
C PHE A 54 6.11 -31.20 4.11
N ASP A 55 5.68 -31.96 3.09
CA ASP A 55 6.43 -32.12 1.84
C ASP A 55 6.55 -30.81 1.03
N THR A 56 5.67 -29.83 1.28
CA THR A 56 5.66 -28.53 0.61
C THR A 56 6.27 -27.40 1.45
N LEU A 57 6.92 -27.72 2.54
CA LEU A 57 7.58 -26.79 3.45
C LEU A 57 9.10 -26.92 3.42
N PRO A 58 9.88 -25.86 3.57
CA PRO A 58 9.41 -24.46 3.67
C PRO A 58 8.94 -23.89 2.33
N PHE A 59 7.93 -23.03 2.35
CA PHE A 59 7.52 -22.25 1.21
C PHE A 59 8.39 -20.97 1.11
N ILE A 60 9.24 -20.91 0.10
CA ILE A 60 10.15 -19.78 -0.15
C ILE A 60 10.10 -19.46 -1.65
N PRO A 61 9.23 -18.54 -2.09
CA PRO A 61 9.16 -18.20 -3.50
C PRO A 61 10.39 -17.41 -3.94
N GLN A 62 10.85 -17.64 -5.16
CA GLN A 62 11.94 -16.85 -5.75
C GLN A 62 11.47 -15.44 -6.10
N THR A 63 10.23 -15.32 -6.57
CA THR A 63 9.60 -14.04 -6.91
C THR A 63 8.29 -13.93 -6.16
N PHE A 64 8.10 -12.84 -5.42
CA PHE A 64 6.86 -12.60 -4.69
C PHE A 64 5.76 -12.09 -5.61
N LYS A 65 4.57 -12.64 -5.48
CA LYS A 65 3.36 -12.22 -6.18
C LYS A 65 2.52 -11.32 -5.28
N TYR A 66 1.91 -10.32 -5.90
CA TYR A 66 1.05 -9.35 -5.23
C TYR A 66 -0.32 -9.33 -5.89
N GLU A 67 -1.34 -8.98 -5.13
CA GLU A 67 -2.71 -8.89 -5.63
C GLU A 67 -3.47 -7.76 -4.94
N VAL A 68 -4.47 -7.24 -5.62
CA VAL A 68 -5.40 -6.28 -5.03
C VAL A 68 -6.29 -7.03 -4.04
N ILE A 69 -6.50 -6.46 -2.86
CA ILE A 69 -7.39 -7.03 -1.84
C ILE A 69 -8.83 -6.93 -2.35
N PRO A 70 -9.57 -8.05 -2.49
CA PRO A 70 -10.90 -8.06 -3.11
C PRO A 70 -11.89 -7.10 -2.46
N ALA A 71 -11.88 -6.98 -1.13
CA ALA A 71 -12.78 -6.12 -0.37
C ALA A 71 -12.63 -4.62 -0.70
N VAL A 72 -11.48 -4.20 -1.23
CA VAL A 72 -11.16 -2.80 -1.55
C VAL A 72 -10.88 -2.59 -3.05
N GLN A 73 -11.26 -3.54 -3.88
CA GLN A 73 -11.04 -3.50 -5.34
C GLN A 73 -11.61 -2.23 -5.98
N LYS A 74 -12.78 -1.79 -5.54
CA LYS A 74 -13.42 -0.57 -6.05
C LYS A 74 -12.53 0.65 -5.82
N GLN A 75 -12.04 0.84 -4.59
CA GLN A 75 -11.18 1.96 -4.25
C GLN A 75 -9.84 1.88 -4.98
N PHE A 76 -9.27 0.68 -5.10
CA PHE A 76 -8.05 0.50 -5.89
C PHE A 76 -8.25 0.92 -7.35
N ASN A 77 -9.35 0.54 -7.98
CA ASN A 77 -9.65 0.92 -9.37
C ASN A 77 -9.79 2.44 -9.54
N ILE A 78 -10.40 3.12 -8.57
CA ILE A 78 -10.52 4.57 -8.56
C ILE A 78 -9.13 5.22 -8.46
N VAL A 79 -8.32 4.80 -7.50
CA VAL A 79 -6.96 5.32 -7.31
C VAL A 79 -6.10 5.06 -8.53
N LYS A 80 -6.11 3.84 -9.06
CA LYS A 80 -5.40 3.48 -10.29
C LYS A 80 -5.79 4.38 -11.47
N GLY A 81 -7.08 4.59 -11.66
CA GLY A 81 -7.59 5.45 -12.73
C GLY A 81 -7.06 6.88 -12.60
N ILE A 82 -7.09 7.44 -11.39
CA ILE A 82 -6.63 8.81 -11.11
C ILE A 82 -5.12 8.94 -11.33
N LEU A 83 -4.33 8.02 -10.78
CA LEU A 83 -2.87 8.05 -10.89
C LEU A 83 -2.39 7.95 -12.35
N ASN A 84 -3.19 7.36 -13.23
CA ASN A 84 -2.85 7.17 -14.64
C ASN A 84 -3.56 8.15 -15.58
N ARG A 85 -4.29 9.15 -15.06
CA ARG A 85 -4.92 10.17 -15.90
C ARG A 85 -3.88 10.95 -16.69
N ALA A 86 -4.18 11.23 -17.95
CA ALA A 86 -3.27 11.98 -18.84
C ALA A 86 -3.05 13.44 -18.37
N ASP A 87 -4.03 14.03 -17.68
CA ASP A 87 -3.96 15.38 -17.13
C ASP A 87 -3.30 15.46 -15.75
N VAL A 88 -2.88 14.34 -15.17
CA VAL A 88 -2.10 14.28 -13.94
C VAL A 88 -0.62 14.18 -14.29
N ASP A 89 0.16 15.18 -13.93
CA ASP A 89 1.60 15.20 -14.14
C ASP A 89 2.40 14.87 -12.88
N THR A 90 1.91 15.27 -11.72
CA THR A 90 2.60 15.13 -10.44
C THR A 90 1.71 14.44 -9.41
N ILE A 91 2.27 13.47 -8.72
CA ILE A 91 1.64 12.75 -7.62
C ILE A 91 2.34 13.14 -6.32
N TYR A 92 1.58 13.75 -5.41
CA TYR A 92 2.02 13.99 -4.04
C TYR A 92 1.62 12.81 -3.16
N VAL A 93 2.60 12.09 -2.67
CA VAL A 93 2.41 10.89 -1.85
C VAL A 93 2.31 11.29 -0.40
N CYS A 94 1.09 11.29 0.13
CA CYS A 94 0.73 11.80 1.45
C CYS A 94 0.33 10.69 2.44
N THR A 95 0.71 9.46 2.18
CA THR A 95 0.58 8.36 3.14
C THR A 95 1.42 8.62 4.39
N ASP A 96 1.11 7.94 5.48
CA ASP A 96 1.78 8.18 6.76
C ASP A 96 3.30 8.25 6.62
N SER A 97 3.91 9.17 7.36
CA SER A 97 5.35 9.38 7.38
C SER A 97 6.02 8.25 8.16
N GLY A 98 6.44 7.24 7.45
CA GLY A 98 7.04 6.05 8.02
C GLY A 98 7.11 4.90 7.03
N ARG A 99 7.68 3.80 7.48
CA ARG A 99 7.88 2.60 6.68
C ARG A 99 6.57 2.02 6.15
N GLU A 100 5.53 1.96 6.99
CA GLU A 100 4.23 1.42 6.61
C GLU A 100 3.54 2.27 5.53
N GLY A 101 3.51 3.59 5.71
CA GLY A 101 2.93 4.51 4.72
C GLY A 101 3.66 4.47 3.37
N GLU A 102 4.99 4.35 3.41
CA GLU A 102 5.80 4.16 2.20
C GLU A 102 5.44 2.86 1.49
N TYR A 103 5.33 1.77 2.24
CA TYR A 103 4.97 0.46 1.71
C TYR A 103 3.59 0.44 1.05
N ILE A 104 2.58 1.04 1.69
CA ILE A 104 1.22 1.15 1.14
C ILE A 104 1.24 1.79 -0.24
N TYR A 105 1.90 2.93 -0.38
CA TYR A 105 1.95 3.63 -1.67
C TYR A 105 2.76 2.86 -2.72
N ARG A 106 3.92 2.32 -2.36
CA ARG A 106 4.78 1.59 -3.31
C ARG A 106 4.07 0.38 -3.90
N LEU A 107 3.28 -0.33 -3.11
CA LEU A 107 2.45 -1.43 -3.58
C LEU A 107 1.37 -0.95 -4.55
N VAL A 108 0.69 0.14 -4.24
CA VAL A 108 -0.33 0.73 -5.14
C VAL A 108 0.31 1.18 -6.44
N ARG A 109 1.44 1.88 -6.37
CA ARG A 109 2.22 2.30 -7.54
C ARG A 109 2.57 1.14 -8.47
N GLN A 110 3.06 0.04 -7.87
CA GLN A 110 3.44 -1.18 -8.57
C GLN A 110 2.24 -1.81 -9.29
N GLU A 111 1.15 -2.04 -8.58
CA GLU A 111 -0.04 -2.71 -9.13
C GLU A 111 -0.85 -1.82 -10.08
N ALA A 112 -0.86 -0.51 -9.84
CA ALA A 112 -1.47 0.46 -10.74
C ALA A 112 -0.62 0.72 -11.99
N LYS A 113 0.62 0.25 -12.04
CA LYS A 113 1.58 0.43 -13.14
C LYS A 113 1.76 1.92 -13.48
N VAL A 114 1.96 2.73 -12.47
CA VAL A 114 2.20 4.18 -12.64
C VAL A 114 3.51 4.40 -13.40
N LYS A 115 3.44 5.18 -14.47
CA LYS A 115 4.59 5.53 -15.31
C LYS A 115 4.52 7.01 -15.71
N ASP A 116 5.70 7.59 -15.96
CA ASP A 116 5.83 8.93 -16.55
C ASP A 116 5.16 10.03 -15.72
N LYS A 117 5.17 9.88 -14.40
CA LYS A 117 4.69 10.86 -13.44
C LYS A 117 5.83 11.35 -12.55
N GLN A 118 5.79 12.62 -12.20
CA GLN A 118 6.59 13.11 -11.09
C GLN A 118 5.95 12.60 -9.79
N GLU A 119 6.74 11.98 -8.93
CA GLU A 119 6.25 11.49 -7.63
C GLU A 119 7.04 12.19 -6.53
N ARG A 120 6.32 12.91 -5.67
CA ARG A 120 6.89 13.68 -4.58
C ARG A 120 6.36 13.20 -3.25
N ARG A 121 7.26 12.85 -2.36
CA ARG A 121 6.93 12.34 -1.02
C ARG A 121 6.72 13.48 -0.05
N VAL A 122 5.51 13.60 0.46
CA VAL A 122 5.17 14.51 1.54
C VAL A 122 5.48 13.82 2.87
N TRP A 123 6.28 14.49 3.69
CA TRP A 123 6.69 13.98 5.00
C TRP A 123 6.33 14.99 6.08
N ILE A 124 5.39 14.64 6.95
CA ILE A 124 4.84 15.52 7.97
C ILE A 124 4.70 14.78 9.30
N ASP A 125 4.87 15.52 10.40
CA ASP A 125 4.74 14.99 11.75
C ASP A 125 3.34 15.25 12.36
N SER A 126 2.60 16.20 11.79
CA SER A 126 1.24 16.53 12.19
C SER A 126 0.37 16.91 10.99
N GLN A 127 -0.96 16.92 11.20
CA GLN A 127 -1.95 17.23 10.16
C GLN A 127 -2.51 18.66 10.30
N THR A 128 -1.75 19.57 10.87
CA THR A 128 -2.12 20.99 10.87
C THR A 128 -1.97 21.56 9.47
N GLU A 129 -2.74 22.58 9.14
CA GLU A 129 -2.68 23.24 7.84
C GLU A 129 -1.26 23.71 7.50
N GLU A 130 -0.58 24.33 8.47
CA GLU A 130 0.81 24.79 8.31
C GLU A 130 1.76 23.66 7.94
N GLU A 131 1.70 22.54 8.66
CA GLU A 131 2.56 21.37 8.41
C GLU A 131 2.23 20.70 7.08
N ILE A 132 0.96 20.61 6.70
CA ILE A 132 0.54 20.08 5.40
C ILE A 132 1.11 20.92 4.27
N LEU A 133 0.94 22.25 4.30
CA LEU A 133 1.43 23.15 3.27
C LEU A 133 2.97 23.13 3.18
N LYS A 134 3.63 23.14 4.32
CA LYS A 134 5.10 22.98 4.40
C LYS A 134 5.55 21.66 3.80
N GLY A 135 4.90 20.55 4.16
CA GLY A 135 5.20 19.21 3.63
C GLY A 135 5.03 19.11 2.13
N ILE A 136 4.00 19.72 1.56
CA ILE A 136 3.80 19.80 0.10
C ILE A 136 4.90 20.63 -0.55
N ASN A 137 5.20 21.79 -0.01
CA ASN A 137 6.21 22.69 -0.57
C ASN A 137 7.65 22.15 -0.49
N THR A 138 7.93 21.32 0.51
CA THR A 138 9.25 20.72 0.73
C THR A 138 9.32 19.25 0.31
N ALA A 139 8.29 18.74 -0.34
CA ALA A 139 8.24 17.36 -0.79
C ALA A 139 9.41 17.04 -1.72
N LYS A 140 10.08 15.93 -1.44
CA LYS A 140 11.24 15.45 -2.19
C LYS A 140 10.82 14.41 -3.21
N ASP A 141 11.65 14.21 -4.22
CA ASP A 141 11.46 13.11 -5.16
C ASP A 141 11.35 11.78 -4.41
N ILE A 142 10.44 10.92 -4.85
CA ILE A 142 10.18 9.66 -4.16
C ILE A 142 11.41 8.73 -4.13
N SER A 143 12.33 8.89 -5.06
CA SER A 143 13.57 8.10 -5.11
C SER A 143 14.46 8.30 -3.88
N GLU A 144 14.36 9.43 -3.21
CA GLU A 144 15.08 9.68 -1.95
C GLU A 144 14.60 8.77 -0.80
N TYR A 145 13.47 8.11 -0.97
CA TYR A 145 12.88 7.16 -0.03
C TYR A 145 13.02 5.69 -0.47
N ASP A 146 13.85 5.41 -1.48
CA ASP A 146 14.04 4.04 -2.00
C ASP A 146 14.59 3.09 -0.93
N ASN A 147 15.53 3.53 -0.13
CA ASN A 147 16.07 2.70 0.97
C ASN A 147 14.99 2.38 2.03
N LEU A 148 14.11 3.34 2.31
CA LEU A 148 12.98 3.11 3.21
C LEU A 148 11.98 2.11 2.60
N SER A 149 11.72 2.23 1.31
CA SER A 149 10.90 1.29 0.55
C SER A 149 11.47 -0.12 0.59
N ASP A 150 12.75 -0.27 0.31
CA ASP A 150 13.44 -1.57 0.33
C ASP A 150 13.37 -2.22 1.71
N ALA A 151 13.59 -1.44 2.76
CA ALA A 151 13.44 -1.91 4.13
C ALA A 151 12.01 -2.36 4.45
N ALA A 152 11.01 -1.64 3.93
CA ALA A 152 9.60 -1.99 4.11
C ALA A 152 9.23 -3.28 3.38
N TYR A 153 9.66 -3.45 2.14
CA TYR A 153 9.46 -4.69 1.36
C TYR A 153 10.15 -5.88 2.04
N LEU A 154 11.38 -5.70 2.47
CA LEU A 154 12.13 -6.76 3.15
C LEU A 154 11.45 -7.21 4.44
N ARG A 155 11.03 -6.27 5.26
CA ARG A 155 10.30 -6.54 6.50
C ARG A 155 8.99 -7.29 6.23
N ALA A 156 8.22 -6.85 5.25
CA ALA A 156 6.97 -7.50 4.90
C ALA A 156 7.18 -8.92 4.37
N LYS A 157 8.22 -9.16 3.57
CA LYS A 157 8.59 -10.49 3.09
C LYS A 157 9.02 -11.41 4.22
N GLU A 158 9.82 -10.89 5.16
CA GLU A 158 10.23 -11.65 6.35
C GLU A 158 9.01 -12.07 7.17
N ASP A 159 8.14 -11.12 7.53
CA ASP A 159 6.93 -11.40 8.31
C ASP A 159 6.00 -12.39 7.58
N TYR A 160 5.85 -12.26 6.27
CA TYR A 160 5.07 -13.18 5.43
C TYR A 160 5.64 -14.60 5.46
N LEU A 161 6.94 -14.76 5.21
CA LEU A 161 7.58 -16.08 5.19
C LEU A 161 7.53 -16.76 6.55
N MET A 162 7.82 -16.03 7.61
CA MET A 162 7.73 -16.53 8.98
C MET A 162 6.29 -16.93 9.31
N GLY A 163 5.33 -16.05 9.07
CA GLY A 163 3.92 -16.29 9.34
C GLY A 163 3.38 -17.53 8.62
N ILE A 164 3.58 -17.61 7.31
CA ILE A 164 3.08 -18.75 6.49
C ILE A 164 3.73 -20.08 6.91
N ASN A 165 5.05 -20.12 6.99
CA ASN A 165 5.75 -21.37 7.26
C ASN A 165 5.52 -21.88 8.68
N PHE A 166 5.65 -21.03 9.68
CA PHE A 166 5.44 -21.43 11.05
C PHE A 166 3.98 -21.81 11.36
N SER A 167 3.01 -21.06 10.84
CA SER A 167 1.58 -21.39 11.00
C SER A 167 1.27 -22.75 10.41
N ARG A 168 1.81 -23.08 9.24
CA ARG A 168 1.61 -24.38 8.60
C ARG A 168 2.26 -25.51 9.38
N VAL A 169 3.50 -25.35 9.82
CA VAL A 169 4.21 -26.34 10.65
C VAL A 169 3.44 -26.63 11.94
N LEU A 170 3.07 -25.59 12.66
CA LEU A 170 2.36 -25.71 13.93
C LEU A 170 0.98 -26.38 13.75
N THR A 171 0.25 -26.00 12.71
CA THR A 171 -1.04 -26.60 12.39
C THR A 171 -0.91 -28.07 12.03
N LEU A 172 0.08 -28.45 11.23
CA LEU A 172 0.31 -29.85 10.83
C LEU A 172 0.79 -30.70 11.98
N LYS A 173 1.57 -30.16 12.91
CA LYS A 173 2.14 -30.86 14.03
C LYS A 173 1.17 -30.98 15.22
N TYR A 174 0.46 -29.90 15.54
CA TYR A 174 -0.32 -29.79 16.78
C TYR A 174 -1.84 -29.62 16.57
N GLY A 175 -2.29 -29.45 15.34
CA GLY A 175 -3.70 -29.22 15.00
C GLY A 175 -4.08 -27.72 15.01
N ARG A 176 -5.25 -27.43 14.43
CA ARG A 176 -5.71 -26.04 14.19
C ARG A 176 -5.92 -25.21 15.47
N ASN A 177 -6.27 -25.88 16.58
CA ASN A 177 -6.60 -25.17 17.82
C ASN A 177 -5.41 -24.43 18.44
N ILE A 178 -4.18 -24.90 18.24
CA ILE A 178 -2.97 -24.28 18.78
C ILE A 178 -2.49 -23.14 17.88
N ALA A 179 -2.65 -23.27 16.56
CA ALA A 179 -2.27 -22.21 15.63
C ALA A 179 -3.06 -20.90 15.84
N ASN A 180 -4.30 -20.98 16.32
CA ASN A 180 -5.15 -19.82 16.60
C ASN A 180 -4.73 -19.03 17.87
N TYR A 181 -3.89 -19.60 18.73
CA TYR A 181 -3.37 -18.89 19.92
C TYR A 181 -2.10 -18.08 19.64
N LEU A 182 -1.55 -18.15 18.42
CA LEU A 182 -0.28 -17.53 18.06
C LEU A 182 -0.44 -16.34 17.08
N HIS A 183 -1.69 -15.94 16.83
CA HIS A 183 -2.03 -14.79 15.99
C HIS A 183 -2.61 -13.66 16.83
#